data_772f850ef1291ad78dce6967ed9d0392
#
_entry.id   772f850ef1291ad78dce6967ed9d0392
#
_cell.length_a   1.000
_cell.length_b   1.000
_cell.length_c   1.000
_cell.angle_alpha   90.00
_cell.angle_beta   90.00
_cell.angle_gamma   90.00
#
_symmetry.space_group_name_H-M   'P 1'
#
loop_
_entity.id
_entity.type
_entity.pdbx_description
1 polymer ?
#
loop_
_entity_poly.entity_id
_entity_poly.type
_entity_poly.pdbx_seq_one_letter_code
_entity_poly.pdbx_strand_id
1 'polypeptide(L)'
;FVAVKTPEQSDLLSLHRIRSRLVRHRTALINQIRGILMERGITVRQGPAPMRAALVEILSQPPSDLSPRIRRLLCELGEDWRRLDYRIDAISDEIETLAKDDTACQRLMTVPGIGVITASAMVAAIGNGHGFKQGRDFAARSEKCSTPVV
;
A
#
# COMPACT_ATOMS: atom_id res chain seq x y z
N PHE A 1 -20.13 18.29 18.90
CA PHE A 1 -19.64 17.03 19.50
C PHE A 1 -19.08 16.15 18.39
N VAL A 2 -17.80 15.82 18.49
CA VAL A 2 -17.17 14.85 17.59
C VAL A 2 -17.56 13.46 18.11
N ALA A 3 -18.22 12.66 17.28
CA ALA A 3 -18.55 11.28 17.64
C ALA A 3 -17.25 10.52 17.94
N VAL A 4 -17.17 9.91 19.11
CA VAL A 4 -16.03 9.08 19.50
C VAL A 4 -16.04 7.82 18.61
N LYS A 5 -14.92 7.51 17.98
CA LYS A 5 -14.77 6.29 17.19
C LYS A 5 -14.89 5.06 18.07
N THR A 6 -15.54 4.02 17.58
CA THR A 6 -15.53 2.74 18.27
C THR A 6 -14.11 2.12 18.24
N PRO A 7 -13.80 1.20 19.17
CA PRO A 7 -12.54 0.48 19.15
C PRO A 7 -12.28 -0.19 17.78
N GLU A 8 -13.29 -0.84 17.20
CA GLU A 8 -13.19 -1.53 15.91
C GLU A 8 -12.86 -0.55 14.76
N GLN A 9 -13.49 0.65 14.76
CA GLN A 9 -13.17 1.70 13.79
C GLN A 9 -11.73 2.21 13.95
N SER A 10 -11.25 2.30 15.18
CA SER A 10 -9.89 2.71 15.48
C SER A 10 -8.86 1.67 15.00
N ASP A 11 -9.16 0.40 15.20
CA ASP A 11 -8.31 -0.73 14.76
C ASP A 11 -8.26 -0.80 13.23
N LEU A 12 -9.40 -0.72 12.56
CA LEU A 12 -9.48 -0.70 11.10
C LEU A 12 -8.70 0.50 10.52
N LEU A 13 -8.79 1.68 11.14
CA LEU A 13 -7.99 2.82 10.73
C LEU A 13 -6.49 2.58 10.90
N SER A 14 -6.10 1.89 11.95
CA SER A 14 -4.70 1.52 12.22
C SER A 14 -4.17 0.54 11.18
N LEU A 15 -4.96 -0.46 10.77
CA LEU A 15 -4.64 -1.37 9.68
C LEU A 15 -4.40 -0.62 8.37
N HIS A 16 -5.27 0.33 8.01
CA HIS A 16 -5.09 1.16 6.82
C HIS A 16 -3.82 2.01 6.87
N ARG A 17 -3.50 2.60 8.01
CA ARG A 17 -2.28 3.40 8.19
C ARG A 17 -1.02 2.54 8.04
N ILE A 18 -1.01 1.36 8.66
CA ILE A 18 0.12 0.41 8.55
C ILE A 18 0.27 -0.05 7.10
N ARG A 19 -0.82 -0.46 6.44
CA ARG A 19 -0.80 -0.86 5.04
C ARG A 19 -0.25 0.25 4.14
N SER A 20 -0.73 1.47 4.29
CA SER A 20 -0.25 2.63 3.51
C SER A 20 1.24 2.88 3.69
N ARG A 21 1.75 2.75 4.92
CA ARG A 21 3.18 2.85 5.20
C ARG A 21 3.98 1.75 4.50
N LEU A 22 3.52 0.49 4.57
CA LEU A 22 4.20 -0.62 3.92
C LEU A 22 4.22 -0.49 2.39
N VAL A 23 3.13 -0.04 1.79
CA VAL A 23 3.05 0.22 0.34
C VAL A 23 4.06 1.31 -0.07
N ARG A 24 4.16 2.40 0.69
CA ARG A 24 5.19 3.44 0.43
C ARG A 24 6.60 2.89 0.59
N HIS A 25 6.84 2.06 1.60
CA HIS A 25 8.14 1.41 1.82
C HIS A 25 8.52 0.51 0.64
N ARG A 26 7.58 -0.30 0.16
CA ARG A 26 7.76 -1.12 -1.05
C ARG A 26 8.12 -0.29 -2.27
N THR A 27 7.41 0.81 -2.49
CA THR A 27 7.68 1.72 -3.63
C THR A 27 9.09 2.33 -3.53
N ALA A 28 9.49 2.78 -2.35
CA ALA A 28 10.83 3.31 -2.11
C ALA A 28 11.91 2.26 -2.36
N LEU A 29 11.70 1.02 -1.90
CA LEU A 29 12.62 -0.09 -2.11
C LEU A 29 12.78 -0.43 -3.60
N ILE A 30 11.68 -0.52 -4.34
CA ILE A 30 11.70 -0.76 -5.80
C ILE A 30 12.46 0.35 -6.53
N ASN A 31 12.26 1.60 -6.12
CA ASN A 31 12.97 2.75 -6.71
C ASN A 31 14.47 2.71 -6.37
N GLN A 32 14.84 2.28 -5.17
CA GLN A 32 16.23 2.08 -4.78
C GLN A 32 16.91 1.00 -5.65
N ILE A 33 16.26 -0.15 -5.83
CA ILE A 33 16.74 -1.22 -6.73
C ILE A 33 16.93 -0.67 -8.14
N ARG A 34 15.95 0.07 -8.65
CA ARG A 34 16.01 0.71 -9.99
C ARG A 34 17.17 1.66 -10.09
N GLY A 35 17.43 2.51 -9.10
CA GLY A 35 18.58 3.43 -9.06
C GLY A 35 19.90 2.69 -9.14
N ILE A 36 20.08 1.63 -8.33
CA ILE A 36 21.30 0.80 -8.33
C ILE A 36 21.55 0.16 -9.71
N LEU A 37 20.50 -0.31 -10.39
CA LEU A 37 20.61 -0.90 -11.71
C LEU A 37 20.92 0.16 -12.78
N MET A 38 20.25 1.30 -12.71
CA MET A 38 20.42 2.40 -13.67
C MET A 38 21.83 3.00 -13.64
N GLU A 39 22.46 3.12 -12.46
CA GLU A 39 23.85 3.54 -12.30
C GLU A 39 24.85 2.60 -13.04
N ARG A 40 24.40 1.41 -13.40
CA ARG A 40 25.18 0.39 -14.13
C ARG A 40 24.72 0.20 -15.57
N GLY A 41 23.94 1.16 -16.09
CA GLY A 41 23.41 1.13 -17.45
C GLY A 41 22.29 0.12 -17.70
N ILE A 42 21.76 -0.52 -16.64
CA ILE A 42 20.66 -1.48 -16.74
C ILE A 42 19.34 -0.73 -16.55
N THR A 43 18.59 -0.54 -17.64
CA THR A 43 17.29 0.12 -17.63
C THR A 43 16.17 -0.90 -17.56
N VAL A 44 15.23 -0.70 -16.64
CA VAL A 44 14.06 -1.57 -16.44
C VAL A 44 12.78 -0.77 -16.62
N ARG A 45 11.80 -1.34 -17.35
CA ARG A 45 10.47 -0.72 -17.52
C ARG A 45 9.85 -0.35 -16.18
N GLN A 46 9.05 0.71 -16.21
CA GLN A 46 8.33 1.17 -15.03
C GLN A 46 7.30 0.13 -14.57
N GLY A 47 7.16 -0.01 -13.26
CA GLY A 47 6.21 -0.92 -12.61
C GLY A 47 6.88 -2.02 -11.78
N PRO A 48 6.15 -2.61 -10.83
CA PRO A 48 6.70 -3.66 -9.96
C PRO A 48 6.91 -5.00 -10.70
N ALA A 49 6.01 -5.38 -11.59
CA ALA A 49 6.11 -6.66 -12.31
C ALA A 49 7.34 -6.74 -13.24
N PRO A 50 7.60 -5.74 -14.12
CA PRO A 50 8.83 -5.71 -14.91
C PRO A 50 10.10 -5.70 -14.07
N MET A 51 10.10 -4.96 -12.96
CA MET A 51 11.25 -4.90 -12.04
C MET A 51 11.51 -6.26 -11.38
N ARG A 52 10.47 -6.99 -11.01
CA ARG A 52 10.61 -8.32 -10.41
C ARG A 52 11.20 -9.32 -11.40
N ALA A 53 10.70 -9.34 -12.63
CA ALA A 53 11.22 -10.18 -13.69
C ALA A 53 12.70 -9.87 -13.99
N ALA A 54 13.05 -8.59 -14.16
CA ALA A 54 14.41 -8.16 -14.39
C ALA A 54 15.35 -8.54 -13.24
N LEU A 55 14.92 -8.38 -11.98
CA LEU A 55 15.73 -8.73 -10.82
C LEU A 55 16.02 -10.23 -10.77
N VAL A 56 15.05 -11.08 -11.08
CA VAL A 56 15.23 -12.54 -11.15
C VAL A 56 16.21 -12.90 -12.24
N GLU A 57 16.11 -12.31 -13.43
CA GLU A 57 17.00 -12.54 -14.56
C GLU A 57 18.45 -12.12 -14.23
N ILE A 58 18.63 -10.90 -13.71
CA ILE A 58 19.94 -10.36 -13.34
C ILE A 58 20.62 -11.20 -12.24
N LEU A 59 19.86 -11.71 -11.28
CA LEU A 59 20.43 -12.55 -10.22
C LEU A 59 20.76 -13.96 -10.70
N SER A 60 20.04 -14.48 -11.70
CA SER A 60 20.29 -15.79 -12.31
C SER A 60 21.49 -15.76 -13.26
N GLN A 61 21.59 -14.69 -14.05
CA GLN A 61 22.67 -14.49 -15.03
C GLN A 61 23.26 -13.08 -14.86
N PRO A 62 24.12 -12.89 -13.84
CA PRO A 62 24.63 -11.56 -13.55
C PRO A 62 25.51 -11.04 -14.68
N PRO A 63 25.30 -9.79 -15.14
CA PRO A 63 26.20 -9.11 -16.05
C PRO A 63 27.63 -9.05 -15.49
N SER A 64 28.64 -9.09 -16.38
CA SER A 64 30.06 -9.04 -15.99
C SER A 64 30.44 -7.82 -15.15
N ASP A 65 29.71 -6.72 -15.33
CA ASP A 65 29.93 -5.44 -14.64
C ASP A 65 29.29 -5.36 -13.25
N LEU A 66 28.55 -6.41 -12.86
CA LEU A 66 27.89 -6.45 -11.56
C LEU A 66 28.83 -7.07 -10.52
N SER A 67 29.39 -6.23 -9.64
CA SER A 67 30.27 -6.71 -8.59
C SER A 67 29.57 -7.71 -7.64
N PRO A 68 30.28 -8.67 -7.05
CA PRO A 68 29.70 -9.62 -6.09
C PRO A 68 29.01 -8.95 -4.90
N ARG A 69 29.52 -7.80 -4.48
CA ARG A 69 28.93 -7.00 -3.40
C ARG A 69 27.53 -6.48 -3.78
N ILE A 70 27.40 -5.90 -4.96
CA ILE A 70 26.12 -5.36 -5.45
C ILE A 70 25.12 -6.48 -5.71
N ARG A 71 25.58 -7.61 -6.25
CA ARG A 71 24.72 -8.79 -6.42
C ARG A 71 24.12 -9.25 -5.09
N ARG A 72 24.95 -9.34 -4.04
CA ARG A 72 24.47 -9.69 -2.69
C ARG A 72 23.44 -8.68 -2.18
N LEU A 73 23.72 -7.38 -2.29
CA LEU A 73 22.78 -6.33 -1.87
C LEU A 73 21.47 -6.38 -2.63
N LEU A 74 21.48 -6.62 -3.94
CA LEU A 74 20.25 -6.77 -4.73
C LEU A 74 19.46 -8.01 -4.31
N CYS A 75 20.12 -9.09 -3.92
CA CYS A 75 19.49 -10.28 -3.37
C CYS A 75 18.77 -9.97 -2.07
N GLU A 76 19.46 -9.32 -1.13
CA GLU A 76 18.90 -8.90 0.17
C GLU A 76 17.69 -7.95 -0.01
N LEU A 77 17.80 -6.94 -0.89
CA LEU A 77 16.69 -6.05 -1.23
C LEU A 77 15.52 -6.78 -1.87
N GLY A 78 15.77 -7.79 -2.70
CA GLY A 78 14.74 -8.65 -3.28
C GLY A 78 14.00 -9.48 -2.24
N GLU A 79 14.68 -9.94 -1.19
CA GLU A 79 14.06 -10.62 -0.05
C GLU A 79 13.22 -9.68 0.79
N ASP A 80 13.72 -8.47 1.08
CA ASP A 80 12.97 -7.46 1.80
C ASP A 80 11.69 -7.07 1.03
N TRP A 81 11.77 -6.98 -0.29
CA TRP A 81 10.59 -6.75 -1.11
C TRP A 81 9.54 -7.86 -0.96
N ARG A 82 9.97 -9.13 -1.02
CA ARG A 82 9.05 -10.27 -0.81
C ARG A 82 8.40 -10.25 0.58
N ARG A 83 9.15 -9.89 1.63
CA ARG A 83 8.62 -9.73 2.99
C ARG A 83 7.59 -8.62 3.07
N LEU A 84 7.84 -7.48 2.40
CA LEU A 84 6.90 -6.37 2.34
C LEU A 84 5.61 -6.75 1.61
N ASP A 85 5.69 -7.45 0.47
CA ASP A 85 4.52 -7.93 -0.26
C ASP A 85 3.68 -8.85 0.63
N TYR A 86 4.29 -9.85 1.25
CA TYR A 86 3.59 -10.76 2.16
C TYR A 86 2.84 -10.02 3.28
N ARG A 87 3.47 -9.02 3.89
CA ARG A 87 2.85 -8.24 4.96
C ARG A 87 1.71 -7.34 4.44
N ILE A 88 1.85 -6.78 3.24
CA ILE A 88 0.80 -5.97 2.61
C ILE A 88 -0.41 -6.84 2.29
N ASP A 89 -0.18 -8.03 1.76
CA ASP A 89 -1.24 -8.98 1.41
C ASP A 89 -1.98 -9.44 2.68
N ALA A 90 -1.26 -9.86 3.72
CA ALA A 90 -1.86 -10.28 4.99
C ALA A 90 -2.76 -9.18 5.62
N ILE A 91 -2.29 -7.92 5.65
CA ILE A 91 -3.10 -6.80 6.17
C ILE A 91 -4.28 -6.50 5.23
N SER A 92 -4.11 -6.64 3.92
CA SER A 92 -5.20 -6.45 2.95
C SER A 92 -6.29 -7.48 3.14
N ASP A 93 -5.94 -8.75 3.34
CA ASP A 93 -6.89 -9.84 3.60
C ASP A 93 -7.65 -9.63 4.91
N GLU A 94 -6.97 -9.14 5.95
CA GLU A 94 -7.62 -8.80 7.22
C GLU A 94 -8.62 -7.65 7.06
N ILE A 95 -8.25 -6.58 6.33
CA ILE A 95 -9.16 -5.48 6.01
C ILE A 95 -10.35 -5.98 5.19
N GLU A 96 -10.13 -6.83 4.20
CA GLU A 96 -11.21 -7.40 3.38
C GLU A 96 -12.18 -8.24 4.20
N THR A 97 -11.66 -9.02 5.15
CA THR A 97 -12.50 -9.83 6.05
C THR A 97 -13.37 -8.94 6.91
N LEU A 98 -12.82 -7.90 7.52
CA LEU A 98 -13.58 -6.93 8.32
C LEU A 98 -14.61 -6.15 7.48
N ALA A 99 -14.28 -5.81 6.24
CA ALA A 99 -15.18 -5.08 5.35
C ALA A 99 -16.36 -5.93 4.85
N LYS A 100 -16.23 -7.24 4.76
CA LYS A 100 -17.32 -8.14 4.34
C LYS A 100 -18.47 -8.17 5.35
N ASP A 101 -18.18 -7.99 6.61
CA ASP A 101 -19.16 -8.01 7.69
C ASP A 101 -19.80 -6.63 7.92
N ASP A 102 -19.30 -5.58 7.27
CA ASP A 102 -19.78 -4.20 7.41
C ASP A 102 -20.73 -3.81 6.28
N THR A 103 -22.01 -3.59 6.63
CA THR A 103 -23.07 -3.18 5.68
C THR A 103 -22.81 -1.83 5.02
N ALA A 104 -22.12 -0.89 5.69
CA ALA A 104 -21.75 0.40 5.11
C ALA A 104 -20.68 0.22 4.03
N CYS A 105 -19.69 -0.65 4.26
CA CYS A 105 -18.70 -1.02 3.26
C CYS A 105 -19.36 -1.66 2.03
N GLN A 106 -20.29 -2.59 2.24
CA GLN A 106 -21.01 -3.25 1.14
C GLN A 106 -21.79 -2.25 0.28
N ARG A 107 -22.48 -1.29 0.90
CA ARG A 107 -23.18 -0.21 0.18
C ARG A 107 -22.23 0.66 -0.63
N LEU A 108 -21.07 1.01 -0.09
CA LEU A 108 -20.08 1.81 -0.83
C LEU A 108 -19.50 1.04 -2.03
N MET A 109 -19.30 -0.28 -1.92
CA MET A 109 -18.80 -1.12 -3.01
C MET A 109 -19.79 -1.27 -4.17
N THR A 110 -21.06 -0.90 -4.03
CA THR A 110 -22.00 -0.85 -5.17
C THR A 110 -21.68 0.30 -6.14
N VAL A 111 -20.89 1.28 -5.70
CA VAL A 111 -20.48 2.41 -6.54
C VAL A 111 -19.30 1.98 -7.42
N PRO A 112 -19.42 2.11 -8.76
CA PRO A 112 -18.33 1.78 -9.68
C PRO A 112 -17.03 2.51 -9.33
N GLY A 113 -15.92 1.76 -9.23
CA GLY A 113 -14.60 2.32 -8.89
C GLY A 113 -14.27 2.33 -7.39
N ILE A 114 -15.22 2.03 -6.51
CA ILE A 114 -14.95 1.87 -5.08
C ILE A 114 -14.71 0.39 -4.76
N GLY A 115 -13.45 0.03 -4.55
CA GLY A 115 -13.06 -1.30 -4.08
C GLY A 115 -13.11 -1.41 -2.54
N VAL A 116 -12.95 -2.62 -2.03
CA VAL A 116 -13.04 -2.96 -0.60
C VAL A 116 -12.11 -2.12 0.27
N ILE A 117 -10.86 -1.90 -0.16
CA ILE A 117 -9.87 -1.09 0.57
C ILE A 117 -10.32 0.38 0.67
N THR A 118 -10.88 0.94 -0.41
CA THR A 118 -11.39 2.31 -0.41
C THR A 118 -12.64 2.44 0.45
N ALA A 119 -13.59 1.52 0.30
CA ALA A 119 -14.84 1.51 1.08
C ALA A 119 -14.54 1.43 2.59
N SER A 120 -13.71 0.48 3.01
CA SER A 120 -13.37 0.29 4.42
C SER A 120 -12.54 1.46 4.99
N ALA A 121 -11.66 2.08 4.19
CA ALA A 121 -10.95 3.28 4.61
C ALA A 121 -11.91 4.47 4.85
N MET A 122 -12.91 4.63 3.98
CA MET A 122 -13.94 5.66 4.14
C MET A 122 -14.77 5.43 5.40
N VAL A 123 -15.24 4.21 5.64
CA VAL A 123 -16.01 3.85 6.84
C VAL A 123 -15.18 4.05 8.11
N ALA A 124 -13.92 3.61 8.12
CA ALA A 124 -13.02 3.80 9.26
C ALA A 124 -12.74 5.29 9.57
N ALA A 125 -12.65 6.13 8.52
CA ALA A 125 -12.41 7.56 8.69
C ALA A 125 -13.62 8.33 9.19
N ILE A 126 -14.83 7.97 8.74
CA ILE A 126 -16.04 8.78 8.78
C ILE A 126 -17.12 8.17 9.69
N GLY A 127 -17.09 6.85 9.89
CA GLY A 127 -18.17 6.12 10.55
C GLY A 127 -19.43 6.08 9.68
N ASN A 128 -20.58 6.19 10.31
CA ASN A 128 -21.90 6.08 9.65
C ASN A 128 -22.26 7.28 8.76
N GLY A 129 -21.40 8.29 8.66
CA GLY A 129 -21.65 9.46 7.82
C GLY A 129 -22.68 10.46 8.35
N HIS A 130 -23.37 10.17 9.44
CA HIS A 130 -24.42 11.02 10.01
C HIS A 130 -23.97 12.43 10.45
N GLY A 131 -22.64 12.66 10.56
CA GLY A 131 -22.06 13.95 10.93
C GLY A 131 -21.89 14.93 9.76
N PHE A 132 -22.21 14.54 8.53
CA PHE A 132 -22.03 15.37 7.34
C PHE A 132 -23.37 15.84 6.78
N LYS A 133 -23.54 17.15 6.70
CA LYS A 133 -24.74 17.75 6.10
C LYS A 133 -24.67 17.82 4.57
N GLN A 134 -23.45 17.85 4.00
CA GLN A 134 -23.21 17.98 2.56
C GLN A 134 -21.99 17.19 2.12
N GLY A 135 -21.97 16.75 0.85
CA GLY A 135 -20.87 15.98 0.28
C GLY A 135 -19.51 16.68 0.29
N ARG A 136 -19.47 18.02 0.23
CA ARG A 136 -18.23 18.80 0.34
C ARG A 136 -17.58 18.73 1.74
N ASP A 137 -18.37 18.61 2.80
CA ASP A 137 -17.88 18.46 4.17
C ASP A 137 -17.19 17.10 4.35
N PHE A 138 -17.73 16.10 3.65
CA PHE A 138 -17.15 14.77 3.53
C PHE A 138 -15.80 14.81 2.78
N ALA A 139 -15.72 15.46 1.62
CA ALA A 139 -14.49 15.57 0.84
C ALA A 139 -13.37 16.27 1.63
N ALA A 140 -13.65 17.38 2.29
CA ALA A 140 -12.70 18.11 3.12
C ALA A 140 -12.15 17.30 4.30
N ARG A 141 -12.90 16.33 4.82
CA ARG A 141 -12.44 15.46 5.91
C ARG A 141 -11.65 14.26 5.42
N SER A 142 -11.98 13.73 4.25
CA SER A 142 -11.23 12.63 3.63
C SER A 142 -9.83 13.07 3.21
N GLU A 143 -9.65 14.30 2.72
CA GLU A 143 -8.33 14.87 2.40
C GLU A 143 -7.42 14.97 3.63
N LYS A 144 -7.96 15.37 4.80
CA LYS A 144 -7.18 15.43 6.06
C LYS A 144 -6.72 14.06 6.56
N CYS A 145 -7.43 12.98 6.23
CA CYS A 145 -7.02 11.62 6.57
C CYS A 145 -5.94 11.06 5.64
N SER A 146 -5.80 11.63 4.44
CA SER A 146 -4.81 11.21 3.44
C SER A 146 -3.46 11.91 3.57
N THR A 147 -3.37 12.97 4.38
CA THR A 147 -2.09 13.69 4.61
C THR A 147 -1.21 12.86 5.54
N PRO A 148 0.00 12.46 5.11
CA PRO A 148 0.94 11.79 6.00
C PRO A 148 1.33 12.76 7.10
N VAL A 149 1.20 12.33 8.34
CA VAL A 149 1.90 12.98 9.47
C VAL A 149 3.38 12.76 9.19
N VAL A 150 4.10 13.86 8.95
CA VAL A 150 5.56 13.91 8.79
C VAL A 150 6.23 13.42 10.04
#